data_c5edcbc8d9fb2957b219eeac5f80f19d
#
_entry.id   c5edcbc8d9fb2957b219eeac5f80f19d
#
_cell.length_a   1.000
_cell.length_b   1.000
_cell.length_c   1.000
_cell.angle_alpha   90.00
_cell.angle_beta   90.00
_cell.angle_gamma   90.00
#
_symmetry.space_group_name_H-M   'P 1'
#
loop_
_entity.id
_entity.type
_entity.pdbx_description
1 polymer ?
#
loop_
_entity_poly.entity_id
_entity_poly.type
_entity_poly.pdbx_seq_one_letter_code
_entity_poly.pdbx_strand_id
1 'polypeptide(L)'
;MAKLAGSMKKYEECQDDELIRRLRDGDDSVMDYLMEKYKDLVRRKARLMYLPGADQEDLIQEGMIGLFKAVRDYEKDRDASFSTFADLCISRQIYTAVE
;
A
#
# COMPACT_ATOMS: atom_id res chain seq x y z
N MET A 1 -8.71 0.18 19.22
CA MET A 1 -7.32 0.61 19.10
C MET A 1 -6.34 -0.40 19.65
N ALA A 2 -6.50 -0.81 20.90
CA ALA A 2 -5.60 -1.81 21.48
C ALA A 2 -5.63 -3.14 20.72
N LYS A 3 -6.81 -3.58 20.27
CA LYS A 3 -6.95 -4.79 19.48
C LYS A 3 -6.22 -4.71 18.15
N LEU A 4 -6.32 -3.55 17.49
CA LEU A 4 -5.68 -3.36 16.20
C LEU A 4 -4.15 -3.37 16.36
N ALA A 5 -3.65 -2.71 17.40
CA ALA A 5 -2.22 -2.70 17.67
C ALA A 5 -1.69 -4.11 17.95
N GLY A 6 -2.45 -4.92 18.68
CA GLY A 6 -2.08 -6.31 18.94
C GLY A 6 -2.03 -7.14 17.68
N SER A 7 -3.02 -6.94 16.79
CA SER A 7 -3.05 -7.64 15.50
C SER A 7 -1.87 -7.22 14.61
N MET A 8 -1.52 -5.95 14.63
CA MET A 8 -0.39 -5.44 13.86
C MET A 8 0.92 -6.05 14.32
N LYS A 9 1.12 -6.18 15.63
CA LYS A 9 2.31 -6.83 16.16
C LYS A 9 2.45 -8.26 15.65
N LYS A 10 1.34 -8.97 15.58
CA LYS A 10 1.32 -10.34 15.08
C LYS A 10 1.84 -10.42 13.65
N TYR A 11 1.55 -9.43 12.83
CA TYR A 11 1.94 -9.44 11.42
C TYR A 11 3.33 -8.91 11.17
N GLU A 12 3.94 -8.19 12.11
CA GLU A 12 5.26 -7.59 11.92
C GLU A 12 6.36 -8.61 11.62
N GLU A 13 6.20 -9.85 12.09
CA GLU A 13 7.18 -10.90 11.87
C GLU A 13 6.99 -11.62 10.54
N CYS A 14 5.92 -11.34 9.84
CA CYS A 14 5.62 -11.99 8.58
C CYS A 14 6.12 -11.17 7.41
N GLN A 15 6.58 -11.84 6.37
CA GLN A 15 6.90 -11.17 5.12
C GLN A 15 5.62 -10.80 4.38
N ASP A 16 5.72 -9.77 3.55
CA ASP A 16 4.56 -9.26 2.82
C ASP A 16 3.90 -10.32 1.95
N ASP A 17 4.70 -11.19 1.31
CA ASP A 17 4.17 -12.26 0.47
C ASP A 17 3.26 -13.20 1.26
N GLU A 18 3.70 -13.55 2.47
CA GLU A 18 2.90 -14.41 3.33
C GLU A 18 1.63 -13.71 3.80
N LEU A 19 1.75 -12.43 4.12
CA LEU A 19 0.59 -11.65 4.55
C LEU A 19 -0.47 -11.58 3.45
N ILE A 20 -0.04 -11.36 2.21
CA ILE A 20 -0.97 -11.30 1.08
C ILE A 20 -1.65 -12.65 0.89
N ARG A 21 -0.92 -13.74 1.06
CA ARG A 21 -1.52 -15.07 0.99
C ARG A 21 -2.58 -15.27 2.07
N ARG A 22 -2.29 -14.83 3.30
CA ARG A 22 -3.26 -14.90 4.40
C ARG A 22 -4.52 -14.09 4.11
N LEU A 23 -4.34 -12.91 3.50
CA LEU A 23 -5.45 -12.07 3.12
C LEU A 23 -6.36 -12.80 2.12
N ARG A 24 -5.78 -13.46 1.13
CA ARG A 24 -6.53 -14.21 0.12
C ARG A 24 -7.21 -15.44 0.71
N ASP A 25 -6.68 -15.95 1.82
CA ASP A 25 -7.29 -17.08 2.54
C ASP A 25 -8.35 -16.61 3.53
N GLY A 26 -8.65 -15.31 3.60
CA GLY A 26 -9.75 -14.80 4.40
C GLY A 26 -9.36 -13.95 5.59
N ASP A 27 -8.07 -13.72 5.84
CA ASP A 27 -7.63 -12.86 6.95
C ASP A 27 -7.70 -11.39 6.53
N ASP A 28 -8.89 -10.82 6.59
CA ASP A 28 -9.14 -9.48 6.09
C ASP A 28 -8.38 -8.38 6.85
N SER A 29 -7.98 -8.67 8.09
CA SER A 29 -7.22 -7.71 8.90
C SER A 29 -5.85 -7.40 8.29
N VAL A 30 -5.33 -8.28 7.45
CA VAL A 30 -4.05 -8.06 6.77
C VAL A 30 -4.12 -6.81 5.88
N MET A 31 -5.26 -6.56 5.25
CA MET A 31 -5.39 -5.37 4.39
C MET A 31 -5.13 -4.11 5.21
N ASP A 32 -5.77 -3.98 6.37
CA ASP A 32 -5.57 -2.82 7.23
C ASP A 32 -4.11 -2.69 7.67
N TYR A 33 -3.49 -3.80 7.99
CA TYR A 33 -2.08 -3.80 8.39
C TYR A 33 -1.17 -3.30 7.26
N LEU A 34 -1.36 -3.81 6.05
CA LEU A 34 -0.52 -3.42 4.92
C LEU A 34 -0.76 -1.97 4.52
N MET A 35 -2.01 -1.51 4.55
CA MET A 35 -2.31 -0.12 4.25
C MET A 35 -1.63 0.81 5.25
N GLU A 36 -1.63 0.45 6.53
CA GLU A 36 -0.97 1.25 7.55
C GLU A 36 0.56 1.19 7.42
N LYS A 37 1.10 0.01 7.14
CA LYS A 37 2.54 -0.20 7.00
C LYS A 37 3.13 0.67 5.89
N TYR A 38 2.43 0.81 4.78
CA TYR A 38 2.93 1.52 3.60
C TYR A 38 2.41 2.94 3.47
N LYS A 39 1.69 3.43 4.46
CA LYS A 39 1.11 4.77 4.42
C LYS A 39 2.16 5.87 4.24
N ASP A 40 3.32 5.73 4.91
CA ASP A 40 4.38 6.72 4.79
C ASP A 40 5.03 6.70 3.42
N LEU A 41 5.10 5.54 2.79
CA LEU A 41 5.56 5.46 1.41
C LEU A 41 4.63 6.24 0.48
N VAL A 42 3.32 6.07 0.67
CA VAL A 42 2.33 6.82 -0.12
C VAL A 42 2.51 8.32 0.08
N ARG A 43 2.69 8.75 1.32
CA ARG A 43 2.88 10.18 1.61
C ARG A 43 4.14 10.73 0.95
N ARG A 44 5.23 9.98 0.98
CA ARG A 44 6.47 10.38 0.32
C ARG A 44 6.29 10.49 -1.19
N LYS A 45 5.62 9.51 -1.79
CA LYS A 45 5.39 9.54 -3.24
C LYS A 45 4.50 10.71 -3.63
N ALA A 46 3.45 10.99 -2.86
CA ALA A 46 2.58 12.12 -3.13
C ALA A 46 3.35 13.44 -3.06
N ARG A 47 4.26 13.55 -2.09
CA ARG A 47 5.07 14.76 -1.93
C ARG A 47 6.04 14.94 -3.10
N LEU A 48 6.67 13.86 -3.54
CA LEU A 48 7.62 13.89 -4.64
C LEU A 48 6.96 14.19 -5.98
N MET A 49 5.70 13.80 -6.13
CA MET A 49 4.98 13.95 -7.38
C MET A 49 4.03 15.14 -7.36
N TYR A 50 4.15 15.99 -6.34
CA TYR A 50 3.27 17.15 -6.17
C TYR A 50 3.47 18.17 -7.32
N LEU A 51 2.36 18.66 -7.85
CA LEU A 51 2.35 19.73 -8.85
C LEU A 51 1.66 20.95 -8.26
N PRO A 52 2.15 22.16 -8.58
CA PRO A 52 1.48 23.38 -8.13
C PRO A 52 0.03 23.38 -8.56
N GLY A 53 -0.87 23.69 -7.62
CA GLY A 53 -2.30 23.67 -7.86
C GLY A 53 -2.99 22.36 -7.54
N ALA A 54 -2.23 21.28 -7.33
CA ALA A 54 -2.82 20.01 -6.90
C ALA A 54 -3.00 20.01 -5.39
N ASP A 55 -4.04 19.33 -4.91
CA ASP A 55 -4.27 19.15 -3.50
C ASP A 55 -3.47 17.95 -3.00
N GLN A 56 -2.58 18.18 -2.03
CA GLN A 56 -1.71 17.13 -1.49
C GLN A 56 -2.53 15.96 -0.92
N GLU A 57 -3.63 16.26 -0.23
CA GLU A 57 -4.49 15.22 0.33
C GLU A 57 -5.11 14.36 -0.76
N ASP A 58 -5.50 14.95 -1.88
CA ASP A 58 -6.05 14.19 -3.00
C ASP A 58 -5.01 13.25 -3.58
N LEU A 59 -3.76 13.69 -3.66
CA LEU A 59 -2.68 12.83 -4.15
C LEU A 59 -2.41 11.66 -3.20
N ILE A 60 -2.47 11.92 -1.90
CA ILE A 60 -2.32 10.85 -0.91
C ILE A 60 -3.43 9.82 -1.06
N GLN A 61 -4.68 10.28 -1.23
CA GLN A 61 -5.80 9.37 -1.42
C GLN A 61 -5.65 8.54 -2.69
N GLU A 62 -5.20 9.16 -3.78
CA GLU A 62 -4.92 8.40 -5.01
C GLU A 62 -3.83 7.37 -4.78
N GLY A 63 -2.79 7.75 -4.05
CA GLY A 63 -1.72 6.81 -3.72
C GLY A 63 -2.21 5.62 -2.89
N MET A 64 -3.13 5.88 -1.95
CA MET A 64 -3.71 4.79 -1.16
C MET A 64 -4.53 3.84 -2.04
N ILE A 65 -5.23 4.37 -3.05
CA ILE A 65 -5.92 3.53 -4.03
C ILE A 65 -4.92 2.67 -4.79
N GLY A 66 -3.79 3.24 -5.19
CA GLY A 66 -2.74 2.49 -5.85
C GLY A 66 -2.19 1.38 -4.98
N LEU A 67 -1.99 1.66 -3.70
CA LEU A 67 -1.54 0.65 -2.74
C LEU A 67 -2.56 -0.49 -2.61
N PHE A 68 -3.84 -0.15 -2.49
CA PHE A 68 -4.89 -1.15 -2.43
C PHE A 68 -4.86 -2.06 -3.65
N LYS A 69 -4.73 -1.46 -4.83
CA LYS A 69 -4.63 -2.23 -6.08
C LYS A 69 -3.41 -3.15 -6.09
N ALA A 70 -2.29 -2.67 -5.53
CA ALA A 70 -1.08 -3.48 -5.44
C ALA A 70 -1.31 -4.72 -4.58
N VAL A 71 -1.93 -4.55 -3.42
CA VAL A 71 -2.23 -5.68 -2.53
C VAL A 71 -3.15 -6.67 -3.23
N ARG A 72 -4.16 -6.15 -3.93
CA ARG A 72 -5.13 -6.99 -4.63
C ARG A 72 -4.49 -7.79 -5.77
N ASP A 73 -3.58 -7.17 -6.52
CA ASP A 73 -3.10 -7.71 -7.79
C ASP A 73 -1.73 -8.36 -7.71
N TYR A 74 -1.03 -8.26 -6.58
CA TYR A 74 0.33 -8.79 -6.46
C TYR A 74 0.37 -10.31 -6.65
N GLU A 75 1.34 -10.76 -7.43
CA GLU A 75 1.60 -12.18 -7.63
C GLU A 75 3.03 -12.50 -7.21
N LYS A 76 3.17 -13.50 -6.33
CA LYS A 76 4.44 -13.89 -5.76
C LYS A 76 5.47 -14.33 -6.81
N ASP A 77 5.00 -14.88 -7.91
CA ASP A 77 5.88 -15.44 -8.95
C ASP A 77 6.52 -14.37 -9.83
N ARG A 78 6.22 -13.10 -9.59
CA ARG A 78 6.84 -12.03 -10.33
C ARG A 78 8.23 -11.72 -9.78
N ASP A 79 9.07 -11.11 -10.61
CA ASP A 79 10.47 -10.84 -10.25
C ASP A 79 10.62 -9.77 -9.17
N ALA A 80 9.62 -8.94 -8.97
CA ALA A 80 9.70 -7.84 -8.02
C ALA A 80 9.11 -8.24 -6.68
N SER A 81 9.70 -7.72 -5.59
CA SER A 81 9.10 -7.85 -4.26
C SER A 81 7.81 -7.07 -4.18
N PHE A 82 6.99 -7.35 -3.15
CA PHE A 82 5.76 -6.59 -2.98
C PHE A 82 6.04 -5.10 -2.81
N SER A 83 7.06 -4.73 -2.04
CA SER A 83 7.36 -3.31 -1.82
C SER A 83 7.70 -2.59 -3.13
N THR A 84 8.44 -3.24 -4.01
CA THR A 84 8.77 -2.68 -5.32
C THR A 84 7.51 -2.55 -6.19
N PHE A 85 6.68 -3.60 -6.18
CA PHE A 85 5.44 -3.59 -6.93
C PHE A 85 4.48 -2.51 -6.41
N ALA A 86 4.39 -2.38 -5.08
CA ALA A 86 3.54 -1.36 -4.47
C ALA A 86 4.01 0.05 -4.84
N ASP A 87 5.32 0.28 -4.79
CA ASP A 87 5.89 1.57 -5.18
C ASP A 87 5.45 1.94 -6.60
N LEU A 88 5.56 1.00 -7.52
CA LEU A 88 5.17 1.20 -8.90
C LEU A 88 3.68 1.51 -9.04
N CYS A 89 2.84 0.75 -8.37
CA CYS A 89 1.39 0.93 -8.44
C CYS A 89 0.96 2.27 -7.85
N ILE A 90 1.56 2.65 -6.72
CA ILE A 90 1.27 3.94 -6.09
C ILE A 90 1.65 5.06 -7.03
N SER A 91 2.86 5.01 -7.59
CA SER A 91 3.35 6.05 -8.50
C SER A 91 2.48 6.19 -9.73
N ARG A 92 2.08 5.06 -10.33
CA ARG A 92 1.22 5.08 -11.51
C ARG A 92 -0.16 5.69 -11.20
N GLN A 93 -0.72 5.35 -10.05
CA GLN A 93 -2.03 5.86 -9.69
C GLN A 93 -1.98 7.37 -9.48
N ILE A 94 -0.97 7.87 -8.78
CA ILE A 94 -0.80 9.31 -8.57
C ILE A 94 -0.55 10.03 -9.89
N TYR A 95 0.33 9.45 -10.72
CA TYR A 95 0.66 10.05 -12.00
C TYR A 95 -0.58 10.20 -12.88
N THR A 96 -1.43 9.18 -12.92
CA THR A 96 -2.66 9.22 -13.68
C THR A 96 -3.59 10.32 -13.17
N ALA A 97 -3.62 10.51 -11.86
CA ALA A 97 -4.51 11.51 -11.24
C ALA A 97 -4.09 12.95 -11.55
N VAL A 98 -2.79 13.20 -11.80
CA VAL A 98 -2.30 14.56 -12.06
C VAL A 98 -2.22 14.89 -13.54
N GLU A 99 -2.46 13.93 -14.40
CA GLU A 99 -2.58 14.21 -15.82
C GLU A 99 -3.86 14.97 -16.11
#